data_eaf186de76c8ccbe765bc0b3ac4a73c4
#
_entry.id   eaf186de76c8ccbe765bc0b3ac4a73c4
#
_cell.length_a   1.000
_cell.length_b   1.000
_cell.length_c   1.000
_cell.angle_alpha   90.00
_cell.angle_beta   90.00
_cell.angle_gamma   90.00
#
_symmetry.space_group_name_H-M   'P 1'
#
loop_
_entity.id
_entity.type
_entity.pdbx_description
1 polymer ?
#
loop_
_entity_poly.entity_id
_entity_poly.type
_entity_poly.pdbx_seq_one_letter_code
_entity_poly.pdbx_strand_id
1 'polypeptide(L)'
;CSSDLYELTKQMLEEHPQIEGIYVSWDAPAKYVLNALTDMGREDVIVSTGDLEYNIALNLARGGMVKAISAQMPYEQGEAVATVAVKALLDEVVPSYIGVEPVYVDRYNLQKVWQKSYKEPLPEEIKQALNWTCLNEI
;
A
#
# COMPACT_ATOMS: atom_id res chain seq x y z
N CYS A 1 -17.57 8.22 4.68
CA CYS A 1 -17.74 6.94 4.01
C CYS A 1 -16.78 6.83 2.82
N SER A 2 -16.39 5.62 2.41
CA SER A 2 -15.41 5.45 1.33
C SER A 2 -15.90 5.95 -0.04
N SER A 3 -17.21 5.92 -0.29
CA SER A 3 -17.81 6.52 -1.50
C SER A 3 -17.62 8.03 -1.58
N ASP A 4 -17.52 8.71 -0.46
CA ASP A 4 -17.34 10.16 -0.40
C ASP A 4 -15.95 10.57 -0.91
N LEU A 5 -14.94 9.68 -0.77
CA LEU A 5 -13.59 9.94 -1.27
C LEU A 5 -13.50 9.96 -2.79
N TYR A 6 -14.32 9.20 -3.49
CA TYR A 6 -14.37 9.27 -4.95
C TYR A 6 -14.83 10.66 -5.42
N GLU A 7 -15.96 11.15 -4.90
CA GLU A 7 -16.48 12.47 -5.24
C GLU A 7 -15.56 13.61 -4.75
N LEU A 8 -15.03 13.47 -3.54
CA LEU A 8 -14.09 14.44 -2.97
C LEU A 8 -12.80 14.55 -3.82
N THR A 9 -12.29 13.45 -4.32
CA THR A 9 -11.12 13.42 -5.20
C THR A 9 -11.40 14.15 -6.50
N LYS A 10 -12.57 13.92 -7.10
CA LYS A 10 -12.99 14.63 -8.32
C LYS A 10 -13.08 16.13 -8.09
N GLN A 11 -13.80 16.54 -7.04
CA GLN A 11 -13.93 17.96 -6.70
C GLN A 11 -12.57 18.61 -6.46
N MET A 12 -11.70 17.96 -5.68
CA MET A 12 -10.36 18.48 -5.40
C MET A 12 -9.53 18.69 -6.68
N LEU A 13 -9.61 17.76 -7.63
CA LEU A 13 -8.89 17.87 -8.90
C LEU A 13 -9.52 18.87 -9.88
N GLU A 14 -10.83 19.10 -9.81
CA GLU A 14 -11.50 20.17 -10.55
C GLU A 14 -11.11 21.56 -10.03
N GLU A 15 -11.04 21.73 -8.70
CA GLU A 15 -10.63 22.97 -8.06
C GLU A 15 -9.11 23.21 -8.17
N HIS A 16 -8.33 22.12 -8.21
CA HIS A 16 -6.87 22.16 -8.21
C HIS A 16 -6.27 21.27 -9.31
N PRO A 17 -6.44 21.61 -10.59
CA PRO A 17 -5.97 20.79 -11.71
C PRO A 17 -4.45 20.61 -11.78
N GLN A 18 -3.68 21.43 -11.05
CA GLN A 18 -2.22 21.37 -10.97
C GLN A 18 -1.71 20.26 -10.01
N ILE A 19 -2.58 19.51 -9.34
CA ILE A 19 -2.16 18.41 -8.47
C ILE A 19 -1.49 17.32 -9.32
N GLU A 20 -0.26 16.97 -8.96
CA GLU A 20 0.56 15.94 -9.60
C GLU A 20 0.77 14.71 -8.69
N GLY A 21 0.42 14.80 -7.41
CA GLY A 21 0.56 13.71 -6.47
C GLY A 21 -0.46 13.73 -5.35
N ILE A 22 -0.90 12.53 -4.92
CA ILE A 22 -1.85 12.33 -3.83
C ILE A 22 -1.29 11.28 -2.86
N TYR A 23 -1.25 11.64 -1.58
CA TYR A 23 -1.03 10.67 -0.52
C TYR A 23 -2.37 10.23 0.07
N VAL A 24 -2.56 8.91 0.18
CA VAL A 24 -3.75 8.31 0.79
C VAL A 24 -3.32 7.45 1.97
N SER A 25 -3.95 7.62 3.12
CA SER A 25 -3.48 7.07 4.39
C SER A 25 -3.38 5.53 4.43
N TRP A 26 -4.26 4.82 3.68
CA TRP A 26 -4.22 3.35 3.55
C TRP A 26 -4.91 2.86 2.26
N ASP A 27 -4.82 1.58 1.99
CA ASP A 27 -5.23 0.91 0.75
C ASP A 27 -6.71 1.03 0.39
N ALA A 28 -7.62 0.87 1.35
CA ALA A 28 -9.05 0.85 1.06
C ALA A 28 -9.56 2.17 0.46
N PRO A 29 -9.27 3.37 1.03
CA PRO A 29 -9.57 4.65 0.38
C PRO A 29 -8.78 4.87 -0.91
N ALA A 30 -7.56 4.35 -1.03
CA ALA A 30 -6.76 4.54 -2.25
C ALA A 30 -7.45 3.97 -3.50
N LYS A 31 -8.22 2.89 -3.39
CA LYS A 31 -9.01 2.33 -4.50
C LYS A 31 -10.02 3.34 -5.07
N TYR A 32 -10.66 4.14 -4.23
CA TYR A 32 -11.62 5.16 -4.68
C TYR A 32 -10.92 6.34 -5.33
N VAL A 33 -9.77 6.74 -4.82
CA VAL A 33 -8.92 7.76 -5.43
C VAL A 33 -8.45 7.31 -6.82
N LEU A 34 -7.95 6.08 -6.95
CA LEU A 34 -7.52 5.51 -8.24
C LEU A 34 -8.67 5.46 -9.26
N ASN A 35 -9.87 5.06 -8.83
CA ASN A 35 -11.05 5.05 -9.70
C ASN A 35 -11.42 6.46 -10.17
N ALA A 36 -11.42 7.45 -9.27
CA ALA A 36 -11.71 8.84 -9.62
C ALA A 36 -10.68 9.38 -10.62
N LEU A 37 -9.39 9.12 -10.41
CA LEU A 37 -8.32 9.52 -11.32
C LEU A 37 -8.49 8.89 -12.72
N THR A 38 -8.81 7.59 -12.77
CA THR A 38 -9.07 6.89 -14.05
C THR A 38 -10.26 7.48 -14.78
N ASP A 39 -11.38 7.71 -14.08
CA ASP A 39 -12.61 8.24 -14.69
C ASP A 39 -12.44 9.70 -15.18
N MET A 40 -11.53 10.46 -14.57
CA MET A 40 -11.18 11.82 -14.99
C MET A 40 -10.07 11.85 -16.05
N GLY A 41 -9.48 10.72 -16.43
CA GLY A 41 -8.34 10.65 -17.34
C GLY A 41 -7.05 11.25 -16.75
N ARG A 42 -6.92 11.30 -15.42
CA ARG A 42 -5.78 11.86 -14.68
C ARG A 42 -4.79 10.78 -14.23
N GLU A 43 -4.46 9.87 -15.14
CA GLU A 43 -3.45 8.82 -14.88
C GLU A 43 -2.00 9.35 -14.77
N ASP A 44 -1.81 10.65 -15.02
CA ASP A 44 -0.59 11.41 -14.80
C ASP A 44 -0.29 11.65 -13.30
N VAL A 45 -1.31 11.60 -12.45
CA VAL A 45 -1.19 11.86 -11.01
C VAL A 45 -0.58 10.66 -10.28
N ILE A 46 0.50 10.91 -9.54
CA ILE A 46 1.19 9.90 -8.74
C ILE A 46 0.42 9.66 -7.43
N VAL A 47 0.21 8.39 -7.09
CA VAL A 47 -0.41 8.00 -5.81
C VAL A 47 0.60 7.28 -4.93
N SER A 48 0.66 7.68 -3.66
CA SER A 48 1.33 6.92 -2.61
C SER A 48 0.34 6.58 -1.49
N THR A 49 0.50 5.41 -0.87
CA THR A 49 -0.45 4.95 0.15
C THR A 49 0.22 4.11 1.24
N GLY A 50 -0.49 3.93 2.36
CA GLY A 50 -0.17 2.91 3.35
C GLY A 50 -0.77 1.56 2.98
N ASP A 51 -0.30 0.54 3.67
CA ASP A 51 -0.70 -0.85 3.59
C ASP A 51 -0.46 -1.55 2.23
N LEU A 52 0.10 -2.73 2.31
CA LEU A 52 0.43 -3.54 1.14
C LEU A 52 -0.70 -4.54 0.88
N GLU A 53 -1.73 -4.12 0.12
CA GLU A 53 -2.87 -4.97 -0.25
C GLU A 53 -2.77 -5.39 -1.72
N TYR A 54 -3.44 -6.47 -2.08
CA TYR A 54 -3.36 -7.11 -3.39
C TYR A 54 -3.57 -6.16 -4.58
N ASN A 55 -4.68 -5.38 -4.58
CA ASN A 55 -5.00 -4.52 -5.73
C ASN A 55 -4.03 -3.33 -5.84
N ILE A 56 -3.58 -2.82 -4.70
CA ILE A 56 -2.58 -1.74 -4.65
C ILE A 56 -1.23 -2.26 -5.13
N ALA A 57 -0.81 -3.44 -4.68
CA ALA A 57 0.39 -4.11 -5.14
C ALA A 57 0.33 -4.42 -6.65
N LEU A 58 -0.84 -4.84 -7.16
CA LEU A 58 -1.04 -5.11 -8.58
C LEU A 58 -0.96 -3.82 -9.42
N ASN A 59 -1.55 -2.71 -8.95
CA ASN A 59 -1.43 -1.41 -9.61
C ASN A 59 0.04 -0.96 -9.68
N LEU A 60 0.77 -1.07 -8.57
CA LEU A 60 2.21 -0.78 -8.52
C LEU A 60 3.01 -1.68 -9.49
N ALA A 61 2.74 -2.98 -9.52
CA ALA A 61 3.42 -3.95 -10.37
C ALA A 61 3.19 -3.67 -11.87
N ARG A 62 2.00 -3.24 -12.25
CA ARG A 62 1.62 -2.85 -13.61
C ARG A 62 2.21 -1.52 -14.06
N GLY A 63 2.92 -0.80 -13.19
CA GLY A 63 3.41 0.55 -13.47
C GLY A 63 2.32 1.61 -13.46
N GLY A 64 1.17 1.33 -12.83
CA GLY A 64 0.05 2.25 -12.69
C GLY A 64 0.34 3.50 -11.88
N MET A 65 -0.69 4.19 -11.43
CA MET A 65 -0.56 5.47 -10.69
C MET A 65 0.10 5.30 -9.31
N VAL A 66 -0.03 4.13 -8.65
CA VAL A 66 0.68 3.86 -7.39
C VAL A 66 2.17 3.70 -7.66
N LYS A 67 2.99 4.52 -7.00
CA LYS A 67 4.46 4.50 -7.15
C LYS A 67 5.19 4.12 -5.87
N ALA A 68 4.55 4.31 -4.71
CA ALA A 68 5.14 4.00 -3.42
C ALA A 68 4.08 3.55 -2.42
N ILE A 69 4.46 2.56 -1.59
CA ILE A 69 3.61 2.05 -0.51
C ILE A 69 4.44 2.04 0.78
N SER A 70 3.84 2.48 1.88
CA SER A 70 4.37 2.27 3.22
C SER A 70 3.75 0.99 3.79
N ALA A 71 4.41 -0.15 3.57
CA ALA A 71 3.89 -1.45 3.99
C ALA A 71 4.00 -1.63 5.49
N GLN A 72 2.89 -1.90 6.14
CA GLN A 72 2.88 -2.43 7.50
C GLN A 72 3.41 -3.87 7.47
N MET A 73 3.91 -4.31 8.63
CA MET A 73 4.49 -5.64 8.80
C MET A 73 3.57 -6.49 9.69
N PRO A 74 2.44 -6.98 9.16
CA PRO A 74 1.39 -7.62 9.98
C PRO A 74 1.88 -8.87 10.71
N TYR A 75 2.82 -9.61 10.12
CA TYR A 75 3.41 -10.79 10.78
C TYR A 75 4.22 -10.38 12.01
N GLU A 76 5.13 -9.43 11.89
CA GLU A 76 5.93 -8.91 12.99
C GLU A 76 5.07 -8.22 14.06
N GLN A 77 4.00 -7.53 13.65
CA GLN A 77 3.01 -6.97 14.59
C GLN A 77 2.30 -8.06 15.37
N GLY A 78 1.88 -9.15 14.71
CA GLY A 78 1.26 -10.30 15.36
C GLY A 78 2.20 -10.99 16.36
N GLU A 79 3.46 -11.20 16.00
CA GLU A 79 4.48 -11.76 16.91
C GLU A 79 4.70 -10.86 18.13
N ALA A 80 4.82 -9.54 17.93
CA ALA A 80 4.98 -8.59 19.02
C ALA A 80 3.78 -8.62 19.98
N VAL A 81 2.56 -8.57 19.44
CA VAL A 81 1.32 -8.62 20.22
C VAL A 81 1.23 -9.93 21.02
N ALA A 82 1.47 -11.09 20.39
CA ALA A 82 1.43 -12.37 21.05
C ALA A 82 2.48 -12.47 22.17
N THR A 83 3.70 -12.01 21.91
CA THR A 83 4.79 -12.00 22.90
C THR A 83 4.44 -11.18 24.12
N VAL A 84 3.91 -9.95 23.90
CA VAL A 84 3.53 -9.07 25.00
C VAL A 84 2.36 -9.63 25.79
N ALA A 85 1.37 -10.20 25.11
CA ALA A 85 0.22 -10.81 25.77
C ALA A 85 0.65 -11.97 26.70
N VAL A 86 1.54 -12.84 26.23
CA VAL A 86 2.08 -13.94 27.05
C VAL A 86 2.85 -13.41 28.26
N LYS A 87 3.73 -12.43 28.07
CA LYS A 87 4.48 -11.81 29.16
C LYS A 87 3.57 -11.19 30.22
N ALA A 88 2.56 -10.44 29.79
CA ALA A 88 1.58 -9.84 30.68
C ALA A 88 0.79 -10.90 31.48
N LEU A 89 0.45 -12.04 30.85
CA LEU A 89 -0.21 -13.15 31.55
C LEU A 89 0.70 -13.85 32.59
N LEU A 90 2.01 -13.74 32.44
CA LEU A 90 3.01 -14.26 33.38
C LEU A 90 3.44 -13.23 34.43
N ASP A 91 2.73 -12.10 34.55
CA ASP A 91 3.05 -10.97 35.42
C ASP A 91 4.47 -10.39 35.18
N GLU A 92 5.02 -10.57 33.96
CA GLU A 92 6.27 -9.92 33.58
C GLU A 92 6.05 -8.45 33.21
N VAL A 93 7.08 -7.64 33.41
CA VAL A 93 7.07 -6.24 33.00
C VAL A 93 7.06 -6.15 31.46
N VAL A 94 6.05 -5.49 30.92
CA VAL A 94 5.91 -5.26 29.48
C VAL A 94 6.04 -3.76 29.17
N PRO A 95 6.58 -3.38 27.99
CA PRO A 95 6.65 -1.98 27.58
C PRO A 95 5.24 -1.42 27.36
N SER A 96 5.05 -0.12 27.63
CA SER A 96 3.80 0.58 27.39
C SER A 96 3.52 0.85 25.91
N TYR A 97 4.53 0.73 25.06
CA TYR A 97 4.46 0.94 23.61
C TYR A 97 5.45 0.04 22.88
N ILE A 98 5.00 -0.54 21.77
CA ILE A 98 5.86 -1.25 20.82
C ILE A 98 5.51 -0.75 19.42
N GLY A 99 6.49 -0.22 18.71
CA GLY A 99 6.37 0.15 17.31
C GLY A 99 7.03 -0.91 16.42
N VAL A 100 6.32 -1.35 15.39
CA VAL A 100 6.91 -2.12 14.29
C VAL A 100 7.13 -1.15 13.13
N GLU A 101 8.35 -1.08 12.64
CA GLU A 101 8.75 -0.14 11.60
C GLU A 101 8.13 -0.54 10.25
N PRO A 102 7.42 0.37 9.57
CA PRO A 102 6.91 0.11 8.23
C PRO A 102 8.07 0.05 7.22
N VAL A 103 7.83 -0.63 6.10
CA VAL A 103 8.82 -0.79 5.04
C VAL A 103 8.36 -0.05 3.78
N TYR A 104 9.24 0.77 3.21
CA TYR A 104 9.02 1.36 1.89
C TYR A 104 8.96 0.28 0.82
N VAL A 105 7.96 0.37 -0.06
CA VAL A 105 7.74 -0.55 -1.19
C VAL A 105 7.64 0.23 -2.49
N ASP A 106 8.43 -0.20 -3.45
CA ASP A 106 8.32 0.14 -4.86
C ASP A 106 8.30 -1.13 -5.72
N ARG A 107 8.30 -0.99 -7.03
CA ARG A 107 8.29 -2.13 -7.95
C ARG A 107 9.51 -3.03 -7.81
N TYR A 108 10.68 -2.46 -7.45
CA TYR A 108 11.95 -3.19 -7.41
C TYR A 108 12.08 -4.09 -6.20
N ASN A 109 11.40 -3.75 -5.10
CA ASN A 109 11.46 -4.52 -3.86
C ASN A 109 10.13 -5.20 -3.48
N LEU A 110 9.06 -5.01 -4.26
CA LEU A 110 7.70 -5.52 -3.98
C LEU A 110 7.69 -7.00 -3.62
N GLN A 111 8.32 -7.86 -4.40
CA GLN A 111 8.35 -9.32 -4.14
C GLN A 111 9.00 -9.64 -2.79
N LYS A 112 10.12 -9.00 -2.50
CA LYS A 112 10.86 -9.21 -1.23
C LYS A 112 10.04 -8.75 -0.03
N VAL A 113 9.41 -7.58 -0.14
CA VAL A 113 8.62 -7.02 0.97
C VAL A 113 7.33 -7.81 1.16
N TRP A 114 6.67 -8.25 0.08
CA TRP A 114 5.49 -9.12 0.18
C TRP A 114 5.80 -10.39 0.99
N GLN A 115 6.87 -11.11 0.60
CA GLN A 115 7.29 -12.33 1.31
C GLN A 115 7.65 -12.06 2.77
N LYS A 116 8.26 -10.90 3.05
CA LYS A 116 8.57 -10.51 4.42
C LYS A 116 7.30 -10.22 5.23
N SER A 117 6.35 -9.47 4.67
CA SER A 117 5.13 -9.03 5.36
C SER A 117 4.17 -10.18 5.65
N TYR A 118 3.98 -11.10 4.70
CA TYR A 118 2.95 -12.15 4.77
C TYR A 118 3.51 -13.55 4.99
N LYS A 119 4.83 -13.74 4.89
CA LYS A 119 5.49 -15.08 4.89
C LYS A 119 4.96 -16.02 3.80
N GLU A 120 4.40 -15.44 2.74
CA GLU A 120 3.81 -16.14 1.61
C GLU A 120 4.46 -15.71 0.29
N PRO A 121 4.42 -16.55 -0.75
CA PRO A 121 4.92 -16.15 -2.06
C PRO A 121 4.07 -15.02 -2.65
N LEU A 122 4.69 -14.17 -3.47
CA LEU A 122 3.97 -13.15 -4.22
C LEU A 122 2.91 -13.80 -5.12
N PRO A 123 1.65 -13.32 -5.15
CA PRO A 123 0.62 -13.83 -6.04
C PRO A 123 1.07 -13.84 -7.51
N GLU A 124 0.72 -14.88 -8.24
CA GLU A 124 1.22 -15.10 -9.60
C GLU A 124 0.86 -13.96 -10.57
N GLU A 125 -0.33 -13.39 -10.44
CA GLU A 125 -0.75 -12.26 -11.28
C GLU A 125 0.14 -11.02 -11.06
N ILE A 126 0.49 -10.71 -9.81
CA ILE A 126 1.39 -9.59 -9.49
C ILE A 126 2.80 -9.87 -10.03
N LYS A 127 3.27 -11.11 -9.91
CA LYS A 127 4.57 -11.53 -10.43
C LYS A 127 4.65 -11.43 -11.96
N GLN A 128 3.59 -11.84 -12.66
CA GLN A 128 3.48 -11.68 -14.11
C GLN A 128 3.48 -10.20 -14.52
N ALA A 129 2.76 -9.35 -13.79
CA ALA A 129 2.74 -7.91 -14.03
C ALA A 129 4.12 -7.26 -13.86
N LEU A 130 4.90 -7.66 -12.85
CA LEU A 130 6.28 -7.20 -12.68
C LEU A 130 7.18 -7.59 -13.85
N ASN A 131 7.08 -8.84 -14.34
CA ASN A 131 7.88 -9.35 -15.44
C ASN A 131 7.52 -8.68 -16.78
N TRP A 132 6.23 -8.42 -17.03
CA TRP A 132 5.74 -7.77 -18.25
C TRP A 132 6.32 -6.35 -18.41
N THR A 133 6.35 -5.57 -17.33
CA THR A 133 6.85 -4.19 -17.37
C THR A 133 8.37 -4.12 -17.53
N CYS A 134 9.13 -5.05 -16.96
CA CYS A 134 10.59 -5.11 -17.17
C CYS A 134 10.98 -5.41 -18.63
N LEU A 135 10.11 -6.06 -19.40
CA LEU A 135 10.37 -6.38 -20.82
C LEU A 135 10.04 -5.22 -21.77
N ASN A 136 9.25 -4.24 -21.34
CA ASN A 136 8.81 -3.12 -22.17
C ASN A 136 9.52 -1.79 -21.87
N GLU A 137 10.45 -1.78 -20.90
CA GLU A 137 11.28 -0.61 -20.56
C GLU A 137 12.67 -0.64 -21.21
N ILE A 138 12.91 -1.59 -22.14
CA ILE A 138 14.12 -1.69 -22.99
C ILE A 138 13.74 -1.24 -24.39
#